data_3305f45362d55d57a9775f1d0d7ad16f
#
_entry.id   3305f45362d55d57a9775f1d0d7ad16f
#
_cell.length_a   1.000
_cell.length_b   1.000
_cell.length_c   1.000
_cell.angle_alpha   90.00
_cell.angle_beta   90.00
_cell.angle_gamma   90.00
#
_symmetry.space_group_name_H-M   'P 1'
#
loop_
_entity.id
_entity.type
_entity.pdbx_description
1 polymer ?
#
loop_
_entity_poly.entity_id
_entity_poly.type
_entity_poly.pdbx_seq_one_letter_code
_entity_poly.pdbx_strand_id
1 'polypeptide(L)'
;MNISYEKVFDRYFGLIDDVKELSLEESDLHEILAERLHSAISSPFIRRLFSILKLDDEMEQFEFELTTSVDKYSDEEFVIELFSKGMAIKWLEPKVKSLENTIRF
;
A
#
# COMPACT_ATOMS: atom_id res chain seq x y z
N MET A 1 3.25 -13.55 11.02
CA MET A 1 3.41 -12.20 11.62
C MET A 1 2.24 -11.34 11.21
N ASN A 2 1.63 -10.64 12.13
CA ASN A 2 0.51 -9.75 11.87
C ASN A 2 0.93 -8.29 12.00
N ILE A 3 0.52 -7.47 11.01
CA ILE A 3 0.80 -6.04 11.00
C ILE A 3 -0.51 -5.29 10.74
N SER A 4 -0.72 -4.18 11.46
CA SER A 4 -1.84 -3.28 11.23
C SER A 4 -1.68 -2.52 9.91
N TYR A 5 -2.78 -2.33 9.19
CA TYR A 5 -2.81 -1.46 8.01
C TYR A 5 -2.32 -0.05 8.34
N GLU A 6 -2.58 0.41 9.54
CA GLU A 6 -2.20 1.75 9.98
C GLU A 6 -0.71 2.03 9.79
N LYS A 7 0.15 1.06 10.07
CA LYS A 7 1.60 1.22 9.86
C LYS A 7 1.97 1.46 8.40
N VAL A 8 1.28 0.77 7.51
CA VAL A 8 1.49 0.95 6.06
C VAL A 8 0.92 2.31 5.62
N PHE A 9 -0.28 2.63 6.07
CA PHE A 9 -0.95 3.88 5.70
C PHE A 9 -0.19 5.11 6.19
N ASP A 10 0.33 5.07 7.41
CA ASP A 10 1.14 6.17 7.95
C ASP A 10 2.40 6.40 7.10
N ARG A 11 3.08 5.34 6.71
CA ARG A 11 4.25 5.42 5.85
C ARG A 11 3.87 5.95 4.46
N TYR A 12 2.73 5.49 3.92
CA TYR A 12 2.21 5.94 2.64
C TYR A 12 1.91 7.45 2.67
N PHE A 13 1.27 7.97 3.71
CA PHE A 13 1.00 9.40 3.83
C PHE A 13 2.27 10.23 3.90
N GLY A 14 3.34 9.68 4.43
CA GLY A 14 4.65 10.34 4.42
C GLY A 14 5.29 10.42 3.03
N LEU A 15 4.84 9.58 2.10
CA LEU A 15 5.38 9.52 0.72
C LEU A 15 4.58 10.40 -0.25
N ILE A 16 3.35 10.76 0.08
CA ILE A 16 2.49 11.55 -0.79
C ILE A 16 2.14 12.89 -0.14
N ASP A 17 1.67 13.82 -0.96
CA ASP A 17 1.16 15.11 -0.51
C ASP A 17 -0.19 15.36 -1.19
N ASP A 18 -1.25 14.76 -0.63
CA ASP A 18 -2.59 14.86 -1.20
C ASP A 18 -3.59 15.33 -0.15
N VAL A 19 -3.80 16.63 -0.12
CA VAL A 19 -4.74 17.28 0.81
C VAL A 19 -6.17 16.81 0.59
N LYS A 20 -6.53 16.45 -0.63
CA LYS A 20 -7.88 15.97 -0.96
C LYS A 20 -8.19 14.65 -0.25
N GLU A 21 -7.23 13.72 -0.22
CA GLU A 21 -7.41 12.46 0.50
C GLU A 21 -7.55 12.72 2.00
N LEU A 22 -6.74 13.61 2.55
CA LEU A 22 -6.78 13.94 3.97
C LEU A 22 -8.07 14.65 4.38
N SER A 23 -8.81 15.25 3.44
CA SER A 23 -10.08 15.93 3.71
C SER A 23 -11.29 15.01 3.65
N LEU A 24 -11.13 13.74 3.27
CA LEU A 24 -12.22 12.77 3.23
C LEU A 24 -12.62 12.34 4.64
N GLU A 25 -13.87 11.90 4.77
CA GLU A 25 -14.31 11.29 6.02
C GLU A 25 -13.49 10.02 6.29
N GLU A 26 -13.27 9.71 7.55
CA GLU A 26 -12.41 8.60 7.97
C GLU A 26 -12.84 7.27 7.34
N SER A 27 -14.14 6.99 7.30
CA SER A 27 -14.65 5.74 6.71
C SER A 27 -14.37 5.64 5.21
N ASP A 28 -14.57 6.74 4.48
CA ASP A 28 -14.30 6.80 3.04
C ASP A 28 -12.81 6.72 2.76
N LEU A 29 -12.01 7.37 3.57
CA LEU A 29 -10.56 7.32 3.45
C LEU A 29 -10.02 5.90 3.64
N HIS A 30 -10.49 5.19 4.69
CA HIS A 30 -10.07 3.83 4.96
C HIS A 30 -10.44 2.88 3.83
N GLU A 31 -11.62 3.04 3.24
CA GLU A 31 -12.07 2.23 2.10
C GLU A 31 -11.16 2.45 0.89
N ILE A 32 -10.86 3.70 0.56
CA ILE A 32 -9.98 4.04 -0.55
C ILE A 32 -8.57 3.51 -0.32
N LEU A 33 -8.06 3.65 0.89
CA LEU A 33 -6.72 3.17 1.23
C LEU A 33 -6.63 1.65 1.16
N ALA A 34 -7.66 0.94 1.63
CA ALA A 34 -7.70 -0.52 1.54
C ALA A 34 -7.72 -0.99 0.08
N GLU A 35 -8.52 -0.35 -0.78
CA GLU A 35 -8.53 -0.66 -2.21
C GLU A 35 -7.16 -0.42 -2.85
N ARG A 36 -6.52 0.68 -2.49
CA ARG A 36 -5.20 1.02 -3.01
C ARG A 36 -4.14 0.02 -2.55
N LEU A 37 -4.22 -0.43 -1.31
CA LEU A 37 -3.35 -1.48 -0.77
C LEU A 37 -3.53 -2.78 -1.55
N HIS A 38 -4.77 -3.23 -1.73
CA HIS A 38 -5.07 -4.44 -2.51
C HIS A 38 -4.52 -4.33 -3.94
N SER A 39 -4.70 -3.18 -4.57
CA SER A 39 -4.18 -2.92 -5.91
C SER A 39 -2.66 -2.99 -5.95
N ALA A 40 -2.00 -2.41 -4.95
CA ALA A 40 -0.53 -2.39 -4.88
C ALA A 40 0.08 -3.79 -4.77
N ILE A 41 -0.59 -4.70 -4.05
CA ILE A 41 -0.05 -6.04 -3.79
C ILE A 41 -0.59 -7.12 -4.74
N SER A 42 -1.43 -6.75 -5.71
CA SER A 42 -2.04 -7.72 -6.62
C SER A 42 -1.07 -8.27 -7.68
N SER A 43 0.08 -7.63 -7.87
CA SER A 43 1.08 -8.07 -8.82
C SER A 43 1.60 -9.47 -8.47
N PRO A 44 1.69 -10.40 -9.44
CA PRO A 44 2.31 -11.70 -9.20
C PRO A 44 3.76 -11.59 -8.71
N PHE A 45 4.48 -10.58 -9.15
CA PHE A 45 5.85 -10.31 -8.69
C PHE A 45 5.89 -10.08 -7.17
N ILE A 46 4.96 -9.26 -6.66
CA ILE A 46 4.84 -8.97 -5.23
C ILE A 46 4.41 -10.24 -4.47
N ARG A 47 3.39 -10.94 -4.99
CA ARG A 47 2.86 -12.16 -4.35
C ARG A 47 3.91 -13.25 -4.17
N ARG A 48 4.86 -13.38 -5.11
CA ARG A 48 5.92 -14.38 -5.04
C ARG A 48 6.91 -14.16 -3.90
N LEU A 49 6.96 -12.97 -3.34
CA LEU A 49 7.83 -12.68 -2.20
C LEU A 49 7.32 -13.28 -0.90
N PHE A 50 6.07 -13.76 -0.89
CA PHE A 50 5.41 -14.22 0.32
C PHE A 50 5.07 -15.70 0.23
N SER A 51 5.36 -16.44 1.30
CA SER A 51 4.82 -17.79 1.49
C SER A 51 3.42 -17.73 2.09
N ILE A 52 3.14 -16.70 2.89
CA ILE A 52 1.81 -16.40 3.45
C ILE A 52 1.55 -14.92 3.27
N LEU A 53 0.38 -14.57 2.75
CA LEU A 53 -0.10 -13.20 2.69
C LEU A 53 -1.63 -13.20 2.71
N LYS A 54 -2.20 -12.80 3.85
CA LYS A 54 -3.65 -12.76 4.08
C LYS A 54 -4.03 -11.40 4.63
N LEU A 55 -4.92 -10.70 3.92
CA LEU A 55 -5.42 -9.40 4.34
C LEU A 55 -6.79 -9.56 4.99
N ASP A 56 -6.99 -8.84 6.08
CA ASP A 56 -8.26 -8.78 6.81
C ASP A 56 -8.71 -7.31 6.88
N ASP A 57 -9.59 -6.93 5.97
CA ASP A 57 -10.07 -5.55 5.87
C ASP A 57 -10.95 -5.15 7.04
N GLU A 58 -11.64 -6.09 7.67
CA GLU A 58 -12.49 -5.80 8.83
C GLU A 58 -11.66 -5.39 10.03
N MET A 59 -10.60 -6.13 10.31
CA MET A 59 -9.69 -5.86 11.42
C MET A 59 -8.58 -4.88 11.04
N GLU A 60 -8.48 -4.54 9.75
CA GLU A 60 -7.45 -3.68 9.19
C GLU A 60 -6.05 -4.13 9.58
N GLN A 61 -5.79 -5.41 9.34
CA GLN A 61 -4.48 -6.02 9.58
C GLN A 61 -4.21 -7.10 8.54
N PHE A 62 -2.96 -7.48 8.40
CA PHE A 62 -2.58 -8.56 7.52
C PHE A 62 -1.58 -9.49 8.17
N GLU A 63 -1.66 -10.76 7.80
CA GLU A 63 -0.71 -11.80 8.20
C GLU A 63 0.22 -12.07 7.02
N PHE A 64 1.52 -12.15 7.30
CA PHE A 64 2.47 -12.45 6.25
C PHE A 64 3.64 -13.26 6.74
N GLU A 65 4.25 -14.00 5.81
CA GLU A 65 5.59 -14.58 5.95
C GLU A 65 6.29 -14.46 4.61
N LEU A 66 7.52 -13.99 4.63
CA LEU A 66 8.33 -13.88 3.42
C LEU A 66 8.94 -15.23 3.07
N THR A 67 9.09 -15.51 1.77
CA THR A 67 9.78 -16.72 1.30
C THR A 67 11.24 -16.73 1.73
N THR A 68 11.85 -15.53 1.84
CA THR A 68 13.23 -15.35 2.30
C THR A 68 13.23 -14.44 3.51
N SER A 69 12.88 -15.00 4.66
CA SER A 69 12.84 -14.26 5.93
C SER A 69 14.24 -14.05 6.49
N VAL A 70 14.50 -12.89 7.08
CA VAL A 70 15.76 -12.57 7.75
C VAL A 70 15.54 -12.56 9.27
N ASP A 71 14.80 -11.57 9.75
CA ASP A 71 14.39 -11.45 11.14
C ASP A 71 13.11 -10.64 11.23
N LYS A 72 12.46 -10.66 12.39
CA LYS A 72 11.17 -10.02 12.60
C LYS A 72 11.19 -8.54 12.25
N TYR A 73 12.19 -7.80 12.71
CA TYR A 73 12.27 -6.36 12.48
C TYR A 73 12.51 -6.04 11.01
N SER A 74 13.47 -6.71 10.39
CA SER A 74 13.83 -6.48 8.99
C SER A 74 12.68 -6.84 8.06
N ASP A 75 12.00 -7.96 8.32
CA ASP A 75 10.87 -8.42 7.52
C ASP A 75 9.69 -7.42 7.62
N GLU A 76 9.38 -6.95 8.82
CA GLU A 76 8.33 -5.97 9.05
C GLU A 76 8.61 -4.66 8.31
N GLU A 77 9.81 -4.12 8.45
CA GLU A 77 10.21 -2.88 7.78
C GLU A 77 10.19 -3.02 6.25
N PHE A 78 10.68 -4.14 5.75
CA PHE A 78 10.66 -4.41 4.31
C PHE A 78 9.23 -4.40 3.77
N VAL A 79 8.31 -5.09 4.45
CA VAL A 79 6.93 -5.21 3.98
C VAL A 79 6.20 -3.86 4.07
N ILE A 80 6.40 -3.11 5.13
CA ILE A 80 5.81 -1.78 5.28
C ILE A 80 6.30 -0.86 4.14
N GLU A 81 7.59 -0.85 3.87
CA GLU A 81 8.18 -0.08 2.78
C GLU A 81 7.63 -0.51 1.42
N LEU A 82 7.60 -1.81 1.17
CA LEU A 82 7.13 -2.38 -0.10
C LEU A 82 5.68 -1.99 -0.37
N PHE A 83 4.80 -2.17 0.60
CA PHE A 83 3.37 -1.90 0.44
C PHE A 83 3.09 -0.41 0.34
N SER A 84 3.72 0.40 1.19
CA SER A 84 3.50 1.86 1.16
C SER A 84 4.00 2.48 -0.14
N LYS A 85 5.14 2.05 -0.63
CA LYS A 85 5.67 2.51 -1.93
C LYS A 85 4.80 2.04 -3.08
N GLY A 86 4.29 0.82 -3.02
CA GLY A 86 3.34 0.30 -4.01
C GLY A 86 2.06 1.13 -4.05
N MET A 87 1.53 1.50 -2.89
CA MET A 87 0.36 2.38 -2.80
C MET A 87 0.66 3.77 -3.39
N ALA A 88 1.84 4.32 -3.10
CA ALA A 88 2.25 5.62 -3.63
C ALA A 88 2.34 5.59 -5.17
N ILE A 89 2.83 4.50 -5.74
CA ILE A 89 2.88 4.32 -7.19
C ILE A 89 1.46 4.30 -7.76
N LYS A 90 0.53 3.59 -7.14
CA LYS A 90 -0.86 3.53 -7.58
C LYS A 90 -1.55 4.89 -7.47
N TRP A 91 -1.24 5.67 -6.45
CA TRP A 91 -1.71 7.03 -6.30
C TRP A 91 -1.17 7.94 -7.43
N LEU A 92 0.09 7.74 -7.81
CA LEU A 92 0.76 8.56 -8.82
C LEU A 92 0.33 8.25 -10.26
N GLU A 93 0.01 7.00 -10.59
CA GLU A 93 -0.32 6.56 -11.95
C GLU A 93 -1.39 7.43 -12.64
N PRO A 94 -2.55 7.70 -12.03
CA PRO A 94 -3.56 8.55 -12.68
C PRO A 94 -3.06 9.98 -12.93
N LYS A 95 -2.20 10.50 -12.06
CA LYS A 95 -1.66 11.85 -12.18
C LYS A 95 -0.67 11.97 -13.34
N VAL A 96 0.18 10.97 -13.51
CA VAL A 96 1.12 10.90 -14.64
C VAL A 96 0.36 10.77 -15.94
N LYS A 97 -0.65 9.92 -15.97
CA LYS A 97 -1.49 9.72 -17.15
C LYS A 97 -2.23 10.99 -17.55
N SER A 98 -2.75 11.72 -16.59
CA SER A 98 -3.40 13.01 -16.80
C SER A 98 -2.42 14.02 -17.38
N LEU A 99 -1.21 14.07 -16.87
CA LEU A 99 -0.16 14.95 -17.38
C LEU A 99 0.23 14.61 -18.81
N GLU A 100 0.39 13.34 -19.13
CA GLU A 100 0.67 12.87 -20.50
C GLU A 100 -0.42 13.31 -21.46
N ASN A 101 -1.69 13.18 -21.07
CA ASN A 101 -2.82 13.60 -21.89
C ASN A 101 -2.85 15.11 -22.12
N THR A 102 -2.38 15.88 -21.15
CA THR A 102 -2.29 17.35 -21.26
C THR A 102 -1.16 17.78 -22.21
N ILE A 103 -0.06 17.05 -22.23
CA ILE A 103 1.13 17.37 -23.04
C ILE A 103 0.96 16.87 -24.50
N ARG A 104 0.11 15.89 -24.72
CA ARG A 104 -0.14 15.32 -26.05
C ARG A 104 -0.94 16.28 -26.91
N PHE A 105 -0.40 16.59 -28.03
CA PHE A 105 -1.03 17.44 -29.05
C PHE A 105 -1.45 16.63 -30.25
#